data_0ee90d4a244bff9be8b0ff1da5a60f22
#
_entry.id   0ee90d4a244bff9be8b0ff1da5a60f22
#
_cell.length_a   1.000
_cell.length_b   1.000
_cell.length_c   1.000
_cell.angle_alpha   90.00
_cell.angle_beta   90.00
_cell.angle_gamma   90.00
#
_symmetry.space_group_name_H-M   'P 1'
#
loop_
_entity.id
_entity.type
_entity.pdbx_description
1 polymer ?
#
loop_
_entity_poly.entity_id
_entity_poly.type
_entity_poly.pdbx_seq_one_letter_code
_entity_poly.pdbx_strand_id
1 'polypeptide(L)'
;MRVASLQAMFPQKGATKPQIRFKGFEDKWVTGKLSKFATRIMRKNKNLETTLPITISAAEGLVAQDSFFNNIVASSNLRGYYLMKKGEFAYNKSYSSNYPFGAVKRLEKYDMGALSTLYIVFTLNENISSDYIVHFFDTSLWHNEVAMRAAEGARNHGLLNIGAEDFLDINIVYPNSIKEQNMIANYFSTLDKQISLEEQKFESLKRIKSACLDKMFV
;
A
#
# COMPACT_ATOMS: atom_id res chain seq x y z
N MET A 1 8.91 10.42 13.16
CA MET A 1 10.09 9.55 12.89
C MET A 1 9.94 8.82 11.55
N ARG A 2 8.93 7.98 11.30
CA ARG A 2 8.76 7.20 10.05
C ARG A 2 8.78 8.03 8.77
N VAL A 3 8.04 9.14 8.72
CA VAL A 3 8.00 10.03 7.54
C VAL A 3 9.37 10.63 7.22
N ALA A 4 10.10 11.10 8.24
CA ALA A 4 11.45 11.62 8.06
C ALA A 4 12.43 10.54 7.55
N SER A 5 12.30 9.30 8.06
CA SER A 5 13.11 8.18 7.56
C SER A 5 12.80 7.84 6.11
N LEU A 6 11.51 7.84 5.70
CA LEU A 6 11.14 7.65 4.29
C LEU A 6 11.75 8.73 3.40
N GLN A 7 11.68 10.00 3.81
CA GLN A 7 12.28 11.11 3.07
C GLN A 7 13.79 11.00 2.95
N ALA A 8 14.48 10.51 3.98
CA ALA A 8 15.94 10.42 4.01
C ALA A 8 16.48 9.14 3.32
N MET A 9 15.77 8.02 3.41
CA MET A 9 16.20 6.72 2.89
C MET A 9 15.70 6.40 1.47
N PHE A 10 14.85 7.26 0.90
CA PHE A 10 14.50 7.22 -0.51
C PHE A 10 15.06 8.47 -1.21
N PRO A 11 15.51 8.37 -2.49
CA PRO A 11 16.05 9.51 -3.21
C PRO A 11 15.00 10.62 -3.34
N GLN A 12 15.40 11.86 -3.11
CA GLN A 12 14.54 13.00 -3.40
C GLN A 12 14.43 13.22 -4.91
N LYS A 13 13.40 13.97 -5.35
CA LYS A 13 13.18 14.27 -6.78
C LYS A 13 14.47 14.78 -7.44
N GLY A 14 14.90 14.08 -8.50
CA GLY A 14 16.12 14.41 -9.24
C GLY A 14 17.42 13.84 -8.64
N ALA A 15 17.37 13.23 -7.45
CA ALA A 15 18.53 12.57 -6.87
C ALA A 15 18.63 11.10 -7.33
N THR A 16 19.85 10.61 -7.50
CA THR A 16 20.14 9.21 -7.86
C THR A 16 20.52 8.34 -6.65
N LYS A 17 20.59 8.94 -5.46
CA LYS A 17 20.95 8.28 -4.20
C LYS A 17 20.14 8.90 -3.05
N PRO A 18 19.75 8.11 -2.03
CA PRO A 18 19.13 8.66 -0.82
C PRO A 18 20.16 9.43 0.04
N GLN A 19 19.66 10.27 0.96
CA GLN A 19 20.51 10.98 1.92
C GLN A 19 21.10 10.04 2.97
N ILE A 20 20.33 9.08 3.43
CA ILE A 20 20.75 8.06 4.38
C ILE A 20 20.69 6.70 3.68
N ARG A 21 21.78 5.95 3.79
CA ARG A 21 21.96 4.66 3.13
C ARG A 21 22.72 3.68 4.02
N PHE A 22 22.45 2.41 3.90
CA PHE A 22 23.25 1.37 4.57
C PHE A 22 24.68 1.34 4.04
N LYS A 23 25.65 1.08 4.91
CA LYS A 23 27.06 0.92 4.52
C LYS A 23 27.24 -0.24 3.54
N GLY A 24 28.14 -0.07 2.58
CA GLY A 24 28.48 -1.11 1.60
C GLY A 24 27.65 -1.08 0.33
N PHE A 25 26.77 -0.08 0.15
CA PHE A 25 26.02 0.15 -1.09
C PHE A 25 26.35 1.53 -1.65
N GLU A 26 27.04 1.57 -2.78
CA GLU A 26 27.50 2.83 -3.39
C GLU A 26 26.91 3.10 -4.77
N ASP A 27 26.39 2.07 -5.43
CA ASP A 27 25.81 2.16 -6.77
C ASP A 27 24.65 3.14 -6.82
N LYS A 28 24.50 3.82 -7.96
CA LYS A 28 23.32 4.66 -8.20
C LYS A 28 22.07 3.79 -8.22
N TRP A 29 21.01 4.32 -7.64
CA TRP A 29 19.70 3.71 -7.82
C TRP A 29 19.24 3.89 -9.27
N VAL A 30 18.44 2.97 -9.73
CA VAL A 30 17.93 2.95 -11.09
C VAL A 30 16.46 3.32 -11.12
N THR A 31 16.04 3.88 -12.24
CA THR A 31 14.64 4.13 -12.55
C THR A 31 14.18 3.14 -13.61
N GLY A 32 13.05 2.54 -13.42
CA GLY A 32 12.47 1.60 -14.37
C GLY A 32 10.95 1.57 -14.28
N LYS A 33 10.32 1.05 -15.33
CA LYS A 33 8.85 0.88 -15.37
C LYS A 33 8.40 -0.15 -14.35
N LEU A 34 7.30 0.12 -13.65
CA LEU A 34 6.68 -0.87 -12.77
C LEU A 34 6.27 -2.13 -13.56
N SER A 35 5.82 -1.97 -14.81
CA SER A 35 5.45 -3.06 -15.72
C SER A 35 6.56 -4.08 -16.00
N LYS A 36 7.83 -3.71 -15.77
CA LYS A 36 8.97 -4.66 -15.85
C LYS A 36 8.88 -5.74 -14.76
N PHE A 37 8.26 -5.43 -13.65
CA PHE A 37 8.20 -6.28 -12.45
C PHE A 37 6.77 -6.74 -12.15
N ALA A 38 5.76 -5.97 -12.57
CA ALA A 38 4.37 -6.18 -12.22
C ALA A 38 3.58 -6.76 -13.38
N THR A 39 2.72 -7.73 -13.06
CA THR A 39 1.76 -8.31 -13.99
C THR A 39 0.35 -8.07 -13.47
N ARG A 40 -0.52 -7.52 -14.31
CA ARG A 40 -1.93 -7.28 -13.99
C ARG A 40 -2.66 -8.58 -13.68
N ILE A 41 -3.48 -8.57 -12.65
CA ILE A 41 -4.38 -9.67 -12.28
C ILE A 41 -5.81 -9.32 -12.68
N MET A 42 -6.44 -10.20 -13.47
CA MET A 42 -7.85 -10.12 -13.85
C MET A 42 -8.63 -11.38 -13.42
N ARG A 43 -8.03 -12.22 -12.57
CA ARG A 43 -8.64 -13.43 -12.04
C ARG A 43 -9.91 -13.10 -11.26
N LYS A 44 -11.04 -13.69 -11.66
CA LYS A 44 -12.34 -13.50 -11.04
C LYS A 44 -12.61 -14.58 -10.01
N ASN A 45 -13.39 -14.24 -9.01
CA ASN A 45 -13.90 -15.15 -7.97
C ASN A 45 -15.07 -16.02 -8.47
N LYS A 46 -14.95 -16.56 -9.69
CA LYS A 46 -16.05 -17.22 -10.42
C LYS A 46 -16.69 -18.37 -9.64
N ASN A 47 -15.90 -19.14 -8.94
CA ASN A 47 -16.34 -20.33 -8.20
C ASN A 47 -16.59 -20.02 -6.72
N LEU A 48 -16.55 -18.73 -6.30
CA LEU A 48 -16.65 -18.31 -4.91
C LEU A 48 -15.57 -18.96 -4.03
N GLU A 49 -14.31 -18.95 -4.51
CA GLU A 49 -13.15 -19.43 -3.75
C GLU A 49 -12.98 -18.68 -2.42
N THR A 50 -13.51 -17.46 -2.35
CA THR A 50 -13.65 -16.70 -1.11
C THR A 50 -15.02 -16.03 -1.03
N THR A 51 -15.57 -15.96 0.17
CA THR A 51 -16.77 -15.19 0.51
C THR A 51 -16.44 -13.90 1.28
N LEU A 52 -15.14 -13.58 1.44
CA LEU A 52 -14.66 -12.41 2.17
C LEU A 52 -14.56 -11.21 1.22
N PRO A 53 -15.50 -10.23 1.27
CA PRO A 53 -15.33 -8.98 0.54
C PRO A 53 -14.30 -8.11 1.24
N ILE A 54 -13.30 -7.65 0.50
CA ILE A 54 -12.25 -6.77 1.01
C ILE A 54 -12.29 -5.40 0.32
N THR A 55 -11.71 -4.41 0.99
CA THR A 55 -11.51 -3.05 0.49
C THR A 55 -10.14 -2.53 0.88
N ILE A 56 -9.69 -1.42 0.26
CA ILE A 56 -8.46 -0.73 0.64
C ILE A 56 -8.80 0.40 1.62
N SER A 57 -8.33 0.25 2.86
CA SER A 57 -8.08 1.36 3.78
C SER A 57 -6.68 1.90 3.50
N ALA A 58 -6.55 3.19 3.23
CA ALA A 58 -5.24 3.79 2.98
C ALA A 58 -4.32 3.70 4.21
N ALA A 59 -4.89 3.71 5.42
CA ALA A 59 -4.17 3.58 6.68
C ALA A 59 -3.91 2.12 7.07
N GLU A 60 -4.92 1.24 6.96
CA GLU A 60 -4.88 -0.11 7.52
C GLU A 60 -4.54 -1.22 6.51
N GLY A 61 -4.44 -0.86 5.22
CA GLY A 61 -4.20 -1.80 4.15
C GLY A 61 -5.47 -2.44 3.58
N LEU A 62 -5.37 -3.68 3.11
CA LEU A 62 -6.51 -4.45 2.64
C LEU A 62 -7.22 -5.10 3.83
N VAL A 63 -8.45 -4.68 4.06
CA VAL A 63 -9.28 -5.06 5.22
C VAL A 63 -10.63 -5.61 4.77
N ALA A 64 -11.28 -6.40 5.63
CA ALA A 64 -12.65 -6.86 5.38
C ALA A 64 -13.62 -5.66 5.35
N GLN A 65 -14.60 -5.70 4.45
CA GLN A 65 -15.51 -4.57 4.25
C GLN A 65 -16.42 -4.32 5.46
N ASP A 66 -16.86 -5.36 6.14
CA ASP A 66 -17.69 -5.28 7.34
C ASP A 66 -16.96 -4.55 8.50
N SER A 67 -15.65 -4.79 8.64
CA SER A 67 -14.82 -4.11 9.63
C SER A 67 -14.60 -2.62 9.32
N PHE A 68 -14.72 -2.22 8.06
CA PHE A 68 -14.40 -0.85 7.61
C PHE A 68 -15.62 0.05 7.49
N PHE A 69 -16.75 -0.48 7.02
CA PHE A 69 -17.94 0.33 6.69
C PHE A 69 -19.11 0.18 7.67
N ASN A 70 -19.00 -0.57 8.74
CA ASN A 70 -20.11 -1.00 9.61
C ASN A 70 -21.27 -1.69 8.86
N ASN A 71 -21.17 -1.85 7.55
CA ASN A 71 -22.12 -2.52 6.66
C ASN A 71 -21.37 -3.13 5.48
N ILE A 72 -21.86 -4.25 4.96
CA ILE A 72 -21.33 -4.85 3.73
C ILE A 72 -21.84 -4.05 2.52
N VAL A 73 -20.94 -3.31 1.89
CA VAL A 73 -21.20 -2.53 0.66
C VAL A 73 -21.06 -3.39 -0.59
N ALA A 74 -20.43 -4.56 -0.47
CA ALA A 74 -20.28 -5.50 -1.57
C ALA A 74 -21.63 -6.01 -2.09
N SER A 75 -21.72 -6.19 -3.41
CA SER A 75 -22.81 -6.95 -4.00
C SER A 75 -22.95 -8.33 -3.31
N SER A 76 -24.18 -8.81 -3.14
CA SER A 76 -24.45 -10.17 -2.68
C SER A 76 -23.81 -11.24 -3.58
N ASN A 77 -23.47 -10.88 -4.83
CA ASN A 77 -22.79 -11.75 -5.79
C ASN A 77 -21.34 -11.34 -5.99
N LEU A 78 -20.42 -12.00 -5.30
CA LEU A 78 -18.97 -11.76 -5.40
C LEU A 78 -18.30 -12.43 -6.61
N ARG A 79 -19.03 -13.16 -7.47
CA ARG A 79 -18.45 -13.90 -8.62
C ARG A 79 -17.80 -12.97 -9.66
N GLY A 80 -18.32 -11.76 -9.79
CA GLY A 80 -17.78 -10.74 -10.68
C GLY A 80 -16.56 -9.98 -10.15
N TYR A 81 -16.23 -10.12 -8.86
CA TYR A 81 -15.11 -9.45 -8.20
C TYR A 81 -13.78 -10.10 -8.58
N TYR A 82 -12.67 -9.37 -8.40
CA TYR A 82 -11.35 -9.98 -8.50
C TYR A 82 -11.11 -10.90 -7.30
N LEU A 83 -10.57 -12.09 -7.56
CA LEU A 83 -10.01 -12.96 -6.54
C LEU A 83 -8.57 -12.53 -6.28
N MET A 84 -8.32 -11.89 -5.14
CA MET A 84 -6.97 -11.58 -4.67
C MET A 84 -6.43 -12.70 -3.79
N LYS A 85 -5.13 -12.94 -3.91
CA LYS A 85 -4.35 -13.84 -3.05
C LYS A 85 -3.35 -13.06 -2.23
N LYS A 86 -2.95 -13.60 -1.08
CA LYS A 86 -1.92 -13.03 -0.22
C LYS A 86 -0.65 -12.71 -1.01
N GLY A 87 -0.06 -11.56 -0.74
CA GLY A 87 1.12 -11.04 -1.44
C GLY A 87 0.81 -10.24 -2.71
N GLU A 88 -0.42 -10.28 -3.24
CA GLU A 88 -0.82 -9.46 -4.38
C GLU A 88 -1.15 -8.04 -3.96
N PHE A 89 -0.93 -7.09 -4.86
CA PHE A 89 -1.14 -5.67 -4.64
C PHE A 89 -2.43 -5.19 -5.29
N ALA A 90 -3.01 -4.16 -4.69
CA ALA A 90 -4.12 -3.43 -5.32
C ALA A 90 -3.92 -1.92 -5.20
N TYR A 91 -4.24 -1.20 -6.26
CA TYR A 91 -4.27 0.25 -6.30
C TYR A 91 -5.71 0.74 -6.25
N ASN A 92 -6.01 1.55 -5.24
CA ASN A 92 -7.23 2.32 -5.13
C ASN A 92 -7.00 3.70 -5.72
N LYS A 93 -7.65 4.02 -6.82
CA LYS A 93 -7.59 5.32 -7.48
C LYS A 93 -8.54 6.39 -6.92
N SER A 94 -9.24 6.09 -5.82
CA SER A 94 -9.99 7.10 -5.07
C SER A 94 -9.02 8.07 -4.39
N TYR A 95 -9.22 9.35 -4.62
CA TYR A 95 -8.41 10.39 -3.99
C TYR A 95 -9.11 11.01 -2.78
N SER A 96 -8.32 11.45 -1.83
CA SER A 96 -8.76 12.22 -0.66
C SER A 96 -7.72 13.27 -0.31
N SER A 97 -8.02 14.16 0.64
CA SER A 97 -7.07 15.19 1.10
C SER A 97 -5.72 14.60 1.55
N ASN A 98 -5.74 13.47 2.24
CA ASN A 98 -4.54 12.79 2.73
C ASN A 98 -3.89 11.85 1.70
N TYR A 99 -4.64 11.44 0.67
CA TYR A 99 -4.20 10.50 -0.37
C TYR A 99 -4.60 11.03 -1.76
N PRO A 100 -3.97 12.13 -2.22
CA PRO A 100 -4.38 12.85 -3.43
C PRO A 100 -4.19 12.02 -4.71
N PHE A 101 -3.38 10.97 -4.67
CA PHE A 101 -3.14 10.06 -5.79
C PHE A 101 -3.63 8.63 -5.51
N GLY A 102 -4.52 8.48 -4.51
CA GLY A 102 -5.00 7.16 -4.08
C GLY A 102 -4.00 6.41 -3.22
N ALA A 103 -4.16 5.10 -3.11
CA ALA A 103 -3.30 4.25 -2.27
C ALA A 103 -3.03 2.89 -2.92
N VAL A 104 -1.81 2.40 -2.79
CA VAL A 104 -1.42 1.04 -3.17
C VAL A 104 -1.16 0.23 -1.91
N LYS A 105 -1.79 -0.93 -1.80
CA LYS A 105 -1.63 -1.82 -0.64
C LYS A 105 -1.49 -3.28 -1.09
N ARG A 106 -0.73 -4.06 -0.31
CA ARG A 106 -0.54 -5.50 -0.49
C ARG A 106 -1.50 -6.28 0.42
N LEU A 107 -2.07 -7.37 -0.06
CA LEU A 107 -2.89 -8.26 0.76
C LEU A 107 -1.99 -9.08 1.70
N GLU A 108 -2.08 -8.80 3.00
CA GLU A 108 -1.25 -9.43 4.04
C GLU A 108 -2.08 -10.19 5.08
N LYS A 109 -3.25 -9.65 5.43
CA LYS A 109 -4.06 -10.14 6.56
C LYS A 109 -4.83 -11.43 6.25
N TYR A 110 -5.15 -11.69 4.99
CA TYR A 110 -5.99 -12.82 4.56
C TYR A 110 -5.29 -13.59 3.44
N ASP A 111 -5.53 -14.89 3.37
CA ASP A 111 -4.98 -15.71 2.29
C ASP A 111 -5.63 -15.39 0.95
N MET A 112 -6.93 -15.06 0.96
CA MET A 112 -7.70 -14.64 -0.21
C MET A 112 -8.76 -13.61 0.17
N GLY A 113 -9.18 -12.79 -0.81
CA GLY A 113 -10.28 -11.86 -0.66
C GLY A 113 -10.91 -11.48 -2.01
N ALA A 114 -12.20 -11.16 -1.99
CA ALA A 114 -12.93 -10.67 -3.16
C ALA A 114 -12.87 -9.14 -3.20
N LEU A 115 -12.20 -8.58 -4.21
CA LEU A 115 -12.01 -7.13 -4.38
C LEU A 115 -12.77 -6.61 -5.59
N SER A 116 -13.40 -5.42 -5.45
CA SER A 116 -14.11 -4.76 -6.55
C SER A 116 -13.22 -4.55 -7.79
N THR A 117 -13.82 -4.63 -8.97
CA THR A 117 -13.13 -4.38 -10.25
C THR A 117 -12.79 -2.91 -10.50
N LEU A 118 -13.19 -2.02 -9.63
CA LEU A 118 -12.78 -0.61 -9.65
C LEU A 118 -11.28 -0.43 -9.33
N TYR A 119 -10.69 -1.40 -8.62
CA TYR A 119 -9.27 -1.40 -8.27
C TYR A 119 -8.41 -1.99 -9.37
N ILE A 120 -7.14 -1.62 -9.41
CA ILE A 120 -6.13 -2.24 -10.28
C ILE A 120 -5.35 -3.25 -9.43
N VAL A 121 -5.46 -4.54 -9.77
CA VAL A 121 -4.79 -5.62 -9.04
C VAL A 121 -3.59 -6.11 -9.84
N PHE A 122 -2.46 -6.34 -9.17
CA PHE A 122 -1.23 -6.82 -9.79
C PHE A 122 -0.40 -7.67 -8.85
N THR A 123 0.46 -8.50 -9.43
CA THR A 123 1.49 -9.27 -8.72
C THR A 123 2.87 -8.81 -9.16
N LEU A 124 3.90 -9.08 -8.35
CA LEU A 124 5.29 -8.80 -8.68
C LEU A 124 6.03 -10.11 -9.01
N ASN A 125 7.04 -10.03 -9.88
CA ASN A 125 7.99 -11.10 -10.12
C ASN A 125 9.17 -11.02 -9.12
N GLU A 126 10.05 -12.02 -9.14
CA GLU A 126 11.16 -12.18 -8.20
C GLU A 126 12.32 -11.17 -8.43
N ASN A 127 12.29 -10.37 -9.48
CA ASN A 127 13.36 -9.44 -9.81
C ASN A 127 13.29 -8.13 -9.00
N ILE A 128 12.32 -8.00 -8.13
CA ILE A 128 12.17 -6.88 -7.19
C ILE A 128 11.62 -7.37 -5.86
N SER A 129 12.09 -6.80 -4.76
CA SER A 129 11.57 -7.11 -3.43
C SER A 129 10.14 -6.60 -3.25
N SER A 130 9.21 -7.51 -3.02
CA SER A 130 7.80 -7.17 -2.73
C SER A 130 7.69 -6.29 -1.49
N ASP A 131 8.48 -6.56 -0.44
CA ASP A 131 8.50 -5.76 0.79
C ASP A 131 9.05 -4.35 0.55
N TYR A 132 10.06 -4.20 -0.32
CA TYR A 132 10.53 -2.89 -0.74
C TYR A 132 9.43 -2.08 -1.44
N ILE A 133 8.68 -2.70 -2.32
CA ILE A 133 7.58 -2.04 -3.06
C ILE A 133 6.47 -1.58 -2.13
N VAL A 134 6.16 -2.29 -1.05
CA VAL A 134 5.22 -1.82 -0.01
C VAL A 134 5.65 -0.43 0.49
N HIS A 135 6.91 -0.27 0.89
CA HIS A 135 7.41 0.99 1.43
C HIS A 135 7.68 2.05 0.37
N PHE A 136 8.00 1.66 -0.87
CA PHE A 136 8.08 2.60 -1.99
C PHE A 136 6.73 3.32 -2.20
N PHE A 137 5.63 2.60 -2.16
CA PHE A 137 4.29 3.20 -2.30
C PHE A 137 3.83 4.00 -1.08
N ASP A 138 4.52 3.94 0.04
CA ASP A 138 4.31 4.86 1.17
C ASP A 138 5.03 6.21 0.97
N THR A 139 5.88 6.35 -0.07
CA THR A 139 6.52 7.62 -0.45
C THR A 139 5.63 8.42 -1.42
N SER A 140 6.00 9.67 -1.68
CA SER A 140 5.37 10.49 -2.73
C SER A 140 6.06 10.40 -4.10
N LEU A 141 7.07 9.55 -4.26
CA LEU A 141 7.89 9.48 -5.47
C LEU A 141 7.10 9.08 -6.73
N TRP A 142 6.07 8.28 -6.56
CA TRP A 142 5.19 7.82 -7.64
C TRP A 142 4.03 8.77 -7.97
N HIS A 143 3.79 9.79 -7.13
CA HIS A 143 2.64 10.69 -7.29
C HIS A 143 2.68 11.47 -8.62
N ASN A 144 3.83 12.03 -8.98
CA ASN A 144 3.98 12.77 -10.24
C ASN A 144 3.80 11.86 -11.47
N GLU A 145 4.22 10.61 -11.37
CA GLU A 145 4.06 9.63 -12.43
C GLU A 145 2.57 9.33 -12.70
N VAL A 146 1.79 9.20 -11.63
CA VAL A 146 0.33 9.06 -11.74
C VAL A 146 -0.32 10.36 -12.22
N ALA A 147 0.10 11.52 -11.72
CA ALA A 147 -0.43 12.82 -12.13
C ALA A 147 -0.28 13.06 -13.64
N MET A 148 0.87 12.71 -14.22
CA MET A 148 1.13 12.86 -15.66
C MET A 148 0.30 11.90 -16.54
N ARG A 149 -0.13 10.76 -16.01
CA ARG A 149 -0.88 9.72 -16.73
C ARG A 149 -2.38 9.78 -16.48
N ALA A 150 -2.79 10.41 -15.37
CA ALA A 150 -4.19 10.65 -15.11
C ALA A 150 -4.72 11.66 -16.14
N ALA A 151 -5.57 11.21 -17.06
CA ALA A 151 -6.14 12.06 -18.09
C ALA A 151 -6.91 13.23 -17.47
N GLU A 152 -6.78 14.42 -18.07
CA GLU A 152 -7.67 15.54 -17.82
C GLU A 152 -9.07 15.16 -18.31
N GLY A 153 -9.99 14.98 -17.40
CA GLY A 153 -11.37 14.65 -17.70
C GLY A 153 -12.19 14.76 -16.42
N ALA A 154 -13.50 14.85 -16.56
CA ALA A 154 -14.40 14.94 -15.42
C ALA A 154 -14.03 13.88 -14.39
N ARG A 155 -13.48 14.31 -13.27
CA ARG A 155 -13.19 13.49 -12.09
C ARG A 155 -14.52 13.06 -11.49
N ASN A 156 -15.19 12.13 -12.18
CA ASN A 156 -16.48 11.64 -11.74
C ASN A 156 -16.27 10.85 -10.44
N HIS A 157 -16.97 11.25 -9.41
CA HIS A 157 -17.07 10.53 -8.13
C HIS A 157 -15.77 10.34 -7.33
N GLY A 158 -14.81 11.28 -7.41
CA GLY A 158 -13.59 11.21 -6.58
C GLY A 158 -12.58 10.14 -7.01
N LEU A 159 -12.65 9.66 -8.26
CA LEU A 159 -11.71 8.69 -8.84
C LEU A 159 -10.74 9.38 -9.81
N LEU A 160 -9.46 9.02 -9.74
CA LEU A 160 -8.49 9.39 -10.76
C LEU A 160 -8.80 8.65 -12.05
N ASN A 161 -8.79 9.38 -13.18
CA ASN A 161 -8.98 8.79 -14.49
C ASN A 161 -7.65 8.22 -15.03
N ILE A 162 -7.27 7.05 -14.54
CA ILE A 162 -6.06 6.34 -14.94
C ILE A 162 -6.41 4.88 -15.25
N GLY A 163 -5.93 4.39 -16.39
CA GLY A 163 -6.03 3.00 -16.82
C GLY A 163 -5.07 2.09 -16.07
N ALA A 164 -5.31 0.77 -16.14
CA ALA A 164 -4.41 -0.18 -15.49
C ALA A 164 -3.03 -0.24 -16.17
N GLU A 165 -2.98 -0.13 -17.49
CA GLU A 165 -1.75 -0.13 -18.28
C GLU A 165 -0.93 1.13 -17.98
N ASP A 166 -1.59 2.30 -17.93
CA ASP A 166 -0.95 3.57 -17.60
C ASP A 166 -0.39 3.56 -16.18
N PHE A 167 -1.13 2.97 -15.23
CA PHE A 167 -0.64 2.83 -13.85
C PHE A 167 0.57 1.89 -13.79
N LEU A 168 0.55 0.76 -14.46
CA LEU A 168 1.70 -0.16 -14.48
C LEU A 168 2.90 0.40 -15.28
N ASP A 169 2.68 1.39 -16.14
CA ASP A 169 3.75 2.08 -16.89
C ASP A 169 4.42 3.22 -16.10
N ILE A 170 4.05 3.47 -14.84
CA ILE A 170 4.74 4.45 -14.01
C ILE A 170 6.22 4.07 -13.79
N ASN A 171 7.07 5.09 -13.64
CA ASN A 171 8.44 4.87 -13.24
C ASN A 171 8.54 4.68 -11.73
N ILE A 172 9.31 3.68 -11.32
CA ILE A 172 9.68 3.43 -9.93
C ILE A 172 11.21 3.57 -9.78
N VAL A 173 11.65 3.99 -8.59
CA VAL A 173 13.08 4.15 -8.26
C VAL A 173 13.47 3.08 -7.26
N TYR A 174 14.55 2.36 -7.52
CA TYR A 174 14.98 1.25 -6.68
C TYR A 174 16.48 1.01 -6.74
N PRO A 175 17.12 0.50 -5.66
CA PRO A 175 18.49 0.03 -5.73
C PRO A 175 18.58 -1.28 -6.53
N ASN A 176 19.63 -1.46 -7.32
CA ASN A 176 19.84 -2.67 -8.12
C ASN A 176 20.00 -3.94 -7.26
N SER A 177 20.52 -3.77 -6.06
CA SER A 177 20.77 -4.88 -5.13
C SER A 177 19.47 -5.27 -4.40
N ILE A 178 18.99 -6.50 -4.64
CA ILE A 178 17.88 -7.08 -3.87
C ILE A 178 18.22 -7.13 -2.36
N LYS A 179 19.48 -7.34 -2.01
CA LYS A 179 19.94 -7.30 -0.62
C LYS A 179 19.67 -5.93 0.00
N GLU A 180 19.99 -4.84 -0.71
CA GLU A 180 19.70 -3.48 -0.24
C GLU A 180 18.21 -3.22 -0.13
N GLN A 181 17.41 -3.61 -1.14
CA GLN A 181 15.96 -3.51 -1.10
C GLN A 181 15.38 -4.18 0.16
N ASN A 182 15.81 -5.40 0.45
CA ASN A 182 15.36 -6.15 1.63
C ASN A 182 15.81 -5.50 2.95
N MET A 183 17.01 -4.93 3.02
CA MET A 183 17.48 -4.21 4.21
C MET A 183 16.63 -2.96 4.47
N ILE A 184 16.29 -2.20 3.44
CA ILE A 184 15.38 -1.04 3.53
C ILE A 184 14.00 -1.50 4.01
N ALA A 185 13.45 -2.53 3.39
CA ALA A 185 12.16 -3.09 3.76
C ALA A 185 12.11 -3.56 5.21
N ASN A 186 13.11 -4.30 5.65
CA ASN A 186 13.23 -4.79 7.04
C ASN A 186 13.31 -3.64 8.05
N TYR A 187 14.05 -2.57 7.71
CA TYR A 187 14.13 -1.39 8.57
C TYR A 187 12.73 -0.78 8.80
N PHE A 188 11.98 -0.52 7.71
CA PHE A 188 10.65 0.08 7.84
C PHE A 188 9.65 -0.87 8.48
N SER A 189 9.66 -2.15 8.14
CA SER A 189 8.79 -3.16 8.77
C SER A 189 9.04 -3.28 10.28
N THR A 190 10.32 -3.17 10.71
CA THR A 190 10.68 -3.16 12.13
C THR A 190 10.18 -1.90 12.81
N LEU A 191 10.36 -0.75 12.17
CA LEU A 191 9.88 0.54 12.68
C LEU A 191 8.34 0.56 12.81
N ASP A 192 7.62 0.04 11.82
CA ASP A 192 6.16 -0.06 11.84
C ASP A 192 5.67 -0.98 12.97
N LYS A 193 6.34 -2.10 13.21
CA LYS A 193 6.05 -2.97 14.37
C LYS A 193 6.28 -2.25 15.70
N GLN A 194 7.37 -1.51 15.85
CA GLN A 194 7.65 -0.74 17.07
C GLN A 194 6.58 0.34 17.30
N ILE A 195 6.19 1.07 16.26
CA ILE A 195 5.12 2.08 16.35
C ILE A 195 3.82 1.42 16.82
N SER A 196 3.41 0.33 16.18
CA SER A 196 2.18 -0.39 16.53
C SER A 196 2.19 -0.89 18.00
N LEU A 197 3.31 -1.41 18.47
CA LEU A 197 3.45 -1.85 19.87
C LEU A 197 3.33 -0.69 20.86
N GLU A 198 3.95 0.46 20.58
CA GLU A 198 3.84 1.64 21.45
C GLU A 198 2.42 2.24 21.44
N GLU A 199 1.72 2.22 20.27
CA GLU A 199 0.32 2.63 20.19
C GLU A 199 -0.58 1.72 21.03
N GLN A 200 -0.42 0.40 20.96
CA GLN A 200 -1.17 -0.55 21.77
C GLN A 200 -0.91 -0.34 23.26
N LYS A 201 0.34 -0.13 23.65
CA LYS A 201 0.72 0.16 25.03
C LYS A 201 0.09 1.47 25.51
N PHE A 202 0.11 2.51 24.70
CA PHE A 202 -0.50 3.79 25.01
C PHE A 202 -2.01 3.68 25.24
N GLU A 203 -2.72 2.97 24.37
CA GLU A 203 -4.16 2.73 24.53
C GLU A 203 -4.47 1.87 25.78
N SER A 204 -3.63 0.89 26.09
CA SER A 204 -3.76 0.12 27.34
C SER A 204 -3.59 1.00 28.58
N LEU A 205 -2.59 1.87 28.60
CA LEU A 205 -2.37 2.81 29.70
C LEU A 205 -3.52 3.81 29.85
N LYS A 206 -4.11 4.29 28.76
CA LYS A 206 -5.31 5.13 28.81
C LYS A 206 -6.48 4.41 29.48
N ARG A 207 -6.73 3.14 29.13
CA ARG A 207 -7.80 2.33 29.74
C ARG A 207 -7.57 2.13 31.22
N ILE A 208 -6.34 1.82 31.62
CA ILE A 208 -5.97 1.69 33.05
C ILE A 208 -6.22 3.01 33.79
N LYS A 209 -5.76 4.14 33.23
CA LYS A 209 -6.00 5.46 33.81
C LYS A 209 -7.49 5.74 34.01
N SER A 210 -8.32 5.51 32.97
CA SER A 210 -9.77 5.69 33.09
C SER A 210 -10.37 4.83 34.18
N ALA A 211 -10.06 3.54 34.23
CA ALA A 211 -10.57 2.62 35.23
C ALA A 211 -10.15 3.00 36.68
N CYS A 212 -8.94 3.56 36.84
CA CYS A 212 -8.49 4.07 38.17
C CYS A 212 -9.28 5.31 38.56
N LEU A 213 -9.50 6.27 37.63
CA LEU A 213 -10.26 7.48 37.93
C LEU A 213 -11.72 7.15 38.28
N ASP A 214 -12.36 6.26 37.52
CA ASP A 214 -13.74 5.83 37.79
C ASP A 214 -13.91 5.19 39.21
N LYS A 215 -12.87 4.53 39.71
CA LYS A 215 -12.88 3.93 41.06
C LYS A 215 -12.52 4.92 42.20
N MET A 216 -11.87 6.04 41.86
CA MET A 216 -11.46 7.02 42.87
C MET A 216 -12.55 8.05 43.21
N PHE A 217 -13.55 8.19 42.37
CA PHE A 217 -14.61 9.19 42.45
C PHE A 217 -16.02 8.59 42.58
N VAL A 218 -16.13 7.35 43.09
CA VAL A 218 -17.39 6.72 43.48
C VAL A 218 -17.70 6.97 44.93
#